data_4379f6ef2a6d1a6bf74834ca67b7f5e2
#
_entry.id   4379f6ef2a6d1a6bf74834ca67b7f5e2
#
_cell.length_a   1.000
_cell.length_b   1.000
_cell.length_c   1.000
_cell.angle_alpha   90.00
_cell.angle_beta   90.00
_cell.angle_gamma   90.00
#
_symmetry.space_group_name_H-M   'P 1'
#
loop_
_entity.id
_entity.type
_entity.pdbx_description
1 polymer ?
#
loop_
_entity_poly.entity_id
_entity_poly.type
_entity_poly.pdbx_seq_one_letter_code
_entity_poly.pdbx_strand_id
1 'polypeptide(L)'
;MAADSQSIDRLAIDWLAVRDLPGILPTLQRRSQETTVALLEAAAVMLRERSLDELSIEDLCKRVGVTIGAFYGRFEGKDAFFSALMSLAASKALAAVRAAVADEDNLGTGLEQACRRVVEVAVDVVRRNVGVVRAASQYESIYPERWGTIRATGGAMVDLATPLLLARMGRGRVAAKERSIGFAFQMMFGTLLNAVQHKPKLVSLDEPEMVDRLALAMFLQLQHEARADRPAK
;
A
#
# COMPACT_ATOMS: atom_id res chain seq x y z
N MET A 1 -23.69 -27.81 8.31
CA MET A 1 -24.19 -26.44 8.21
C MET A 1 -23.42 -25.60 9.23
N ALA A 2 -22.38 -24.99 8.81
CA ALA A 2 -21.69 -23.93 9.56
C ALA A 2 -21.27 -22.91 8.50
N ALA A 3 -21.96 -21.78 8.48
CA ALA A 3 -21.66 -20.68 7.60
C ALA A 3 -20.36 -20.06 8.08
N ASP A 4 -19.34 -20.16 7.24
CA ASP A 4 -18.08 -19.44 7.38
C ASP A 4 -18.35 -17.95 7.32
N SER A 5 -18.50 -17.36 8.49
CA SER A 5 -18.46 -15.92 8.71
C SER A 5 -17.00 -15.48 8.67
N GLN A 6 -16.34 -15.56 7.52
CA GLN A 6 -15.16 -14.74 7.27
C GLN A 6 -15.64 -13.29 7.18
N SER A 7 -15.54 -12.61 8.30
CA SER A 7 -15.56 -11.17 8.40
C SER A 7 -14.46 -10.63 7.46
N ILE A 8 -14.84 -10.40 6.20
CA ILE A 8 -14.06 -9.60 5.27
C ILE A 8 -14.03 -8.23 5.94
N ASP A 9 -12.86 -7.86 6.42
CA ASP A 9 -12.55 -6.51 6.91
C ASP A 9 -12.93 -5.55 5.79
N ARG A 10 -14.17 -5.06 5.84
CA ARG A 10 -14.67 -4.08 4.89
C ARG A 10 -13.77 -2.88 5.07
N LEU A 11 -13.05 -2.53 4.03
CA LEU A 11 -12.37 -1.24 3.93
C LEU A 11 -13.47 -0.19 4.14
N ALA A 12 -13.72 0.18 5.40
CA ALA A 12 -14.69 1.23 5.71
C ALA A 12 -14.16 2.51 5.09
N ILE A 13 -14.62 2.80 3.87
CA ILE A 13 -14.25 3.99 3.12
C ILE A 13 -15.16 5.09 3.60
N ASP A 14 -14.59 6.09 4.29
CA ASP A 14 -15.29 7.31 4.60
C ASP A 14 -15.37 8.19 3.34
N TRP A 15 -16.53 8.76 3.07
CA TRP A 15 -16.72 9.73 1.99
C TRP A 15 -15.75 10.91 2.07
N LEU A 16 -15.41 11.37 3.27
CA LEU A 16 -14.44 12.44 3.48
C LEU A 16 -13.05 12.12 2.93
N ALA A 17 -12.69 10.83 2.87
CA ALA A 17 -11.42 10.38 2.30
C ALA A 17 -11.44 10.28 0.76
N VAL A 18 -12.61 10.34 0.13
CA VAL A 18 -12.76 10.14 -1.33
C VAL A 18 -13.24 11.37 -2.08
N ARG A 19 -13.97 12.28 -1.44
CA ARG A 19 -14.65 13.40 -2.12
C ARG A 19 -13.73 14.30 -2.94
N ASP A 20 -12.49 14.45 -2.51
CA ASP A 20 -11.49 15.35 -3.11
C ASP A 20 -10.46 14.60 -3.97
N LEU A 21 -10.68 13.30 -4.24
CA LEU A 21 -9.77 12.50 -5.06
C LEU A 21 -9.95 12.85 -6.55
N PRO A 22 -8.84 12.86 -7.32
CA PRO A 22 -8.89 13.02 -8.77
C PRO A 22 -9.81 11.98 -9.43
N GLY A 23 -10.62 12.41 -10.39
CA GLY A 23 -11.51 11.53 -11.15
C GLY A 23 -12.87 11.27 -10.52
N ILE A 24 -13.15 11.82 -9.34
CA ILE A 24 -14.49 11.78 -8.72
C ILE A 24 -15.23 13.07 -9.01
N LEU A 25 -16.42 12.94 -9.60
CA LEU A 25 -17.30 14.09 -9.85
C LEU A 25 -17.93 14.57 -8.53
N PRO A 26 -17.95 15.91 -8.28
CA PRO A 26 -18.50 16.46 -7.05
C PRO A 26 -19.97 16.10 -6.85
N THR A 27 -20.35 15.71 -5.64
CA THR A 27 -21.75 15.47 -5.28
C THR A 27 -22.01 15.84 -3.83
N LEU A 28 -23.17 16.49 -3.60
CA LEU A 28 -23.66 16.83 -2.27
C LEU A 28 -24.69 15.82 -1.74
N GLN A 29 -25.24 14.97 -2.62
CA GLN A 29 -26.26 14.01 -2.24
C GLN A 29 -25.66 12.80 -1.53
N ARG A 30 -26.06 12.53 -0.29
CA ARG A 30 -25.61 11.41 0.54
C ARG A 30 -25.69 10.07 -0.19
N ARG A 31 -26.80 9.76 -0.86
CA ARG A 31 -26.97 8.53 -1.63
C ARG A 31 -25.94 8.39 -2.74
N SER A 32 -25.56 9.50 -3.37
CA SER A 32 -24.52 9.51 -4.40
C SER A 32 -23.13 9.20 -3.79
N GLN A 33 -22.84 9.75 -2.62
CA GLN A 33 -21.62 9.51 -1.88
C GLN A 33 -21.49 8.04 -1.47
N GLU A 34 -22.55 7.47 -0.89
CA GLU A 34 -22.62 6.05 -0.52
C GLU A 34 -22.40 5.12 -1.73
N THR A 35 -22.98 5.48 -2.88
CA THR A 35 -22.77 4.71 -4.12
C THR A 35 -21.33 4.81 -4.63
N THR A 36 -20.69 5.98 -4.57
CA THR A 36 -19.28 6.16 -4.95
C THR A 36 -18.37 5.27 -4.11
N VAL A 37 -18.56 5.28 -2.80
CA VAL A 37 -17.83 4.45 -1.85
C VAL A 37 -18.04 2.96 -2.16
N ALA A 38 -19.31 2.54 -2.34
CA ALA A 38 -19.62 1.14 -2.63
C ALA A 38 -18.99 0.63 -3.95
N LEU A 39 -18.91 1.48 -4.97
CA LEU A 39 -18.23 1.15 -6.23
C LEU A 39 -16.72 0.95 -6.03
N LEU A 40 -16.06 1.82 -5.27
CA LEU A 40 -14.63 1.70 -4.98
C LEU A 40 -14.33 0.45 -4.13
N GLU A 41 -15.15 0.16 -3.13
CA GLU A 41 -15.02 -1.05 -2.31
C GLU A 41 -15.22 -2.33 -3.13
N ALA A 42 -16.26 -2.36 -3.94
CA ALA A 42 -16.54 -3.51 -4.81
C ALA A 42 -15.41 -3.78 -5.79
N ALA A 43 -14.83 -2.73 -6.38
CA ALA A 43 -13.70 -2.87 -7.29
C ALA A 43 -12.44 -3.38 -6.56
N ALA A 44 -12.12 -2.88 -5.37
CA ALA A 44 -11.00 -3.37 -4.58
C ALA A 44 -11.12 -4.87 -4.29
N VAL A 45 -12.33 -5.35 -4.01
CA VAL A 45 -12.61 -6.78 -3.81
C VAL A 45 -12.46 -7.55 -5.12
N MET A 46 -13.06 -7.07 -6.24
CA MET A 46 -13.01 -7.76 -7.53
C MET A 46 -11.58 -7.87 -8.07
N LEU A 47 -10.76 -6.85 -7.87
CA LEU A 47 -9.35 -6.85 -8.29
C LEU A 47 -8.47 -7.85 -7.52
N ARG A 48 -8.92 -8.42 -6.42
CA ARG A 48 -8.18 -9.52 -5.76
C ARG A 48 -8.09 -10.77 -6.65
N GLU A 49 -9.12 -11.00 -7.46
CA GLU A 49 -9.28 -12.22 -8.28
C GLU A 49 -9.11 -11.95 -9.78
N ARG A 50 -9.35 -10.71 -10.23
CA ARG A 50 -9.36 -10.30 -11.64
C ARG A 50 -8.30 -9.24 -11.91
N SER A 51 -7.87 -9.15 -13.18
CA SER A 51 -7.07 -8.01 -13.67
C SER A 51 -7.95 -6.76 -13.86
N LEU A 52 -7.32 -5.60 -14.08
CA LEU A 52 -8.06 -4.38 -14.40
C LEU A 52 -8.79 -4.49 -15.75
N ASP A 53 -8.20 -5.18 -16.72
CA ASP A 53 -8.82 -5.35 -18.04
C ASP A 53 -10.08 -6.21 -17.97
N GLU A 54 -10.08 -7.24 -17.13
CA GLU A 54 -11.23 -8.12 -16.88
C GLU A 54 -12.33 -7.49 -16.04
N LEU A 55 -12.03 -6.40 -15.33
CA LEU A 55 -13.01 -5.66 -14.55
C LEU A 55 -13.88 -4.81 -15.48
N SER A 56 -15.13 -5.24 -15.75
CA SER A 56 -16.07 -4.46 -16.53
C SER A 56 -16.88 -3.49 -15.64
N ILE A 57 -17.24 -2.33 -16.18
CA ILE A 57 -18.12 -1.37 -15.49
C ILE A 57 -19.49 -1.99 -15.26
N GLU A 58 -19.97 -2.79 -16.18
CA GLU A 58 -21.26 -3.49 -16.08
C GLU A 58 -21.27 -4.46 -14.89
N ASP A 59 -20.25 -5.33 -14.76
CA ASP A 59 -20.12 -6.28 -13.64
C ASP A 59 -20.02 -5.55 -12.30
N LEU A 60 -19.26 -4.44 -12.28
CA LEU A 60 -19.10 -3.61 -11.09
C LEU A 60 -20.45 -3.00 -10.67
N CYS A 61 -21.17 -2.40 -11.62
CA CYS A 61 -22.49 -1.82 -11.36
C CYS A 61 -23.51 -2.87 -10.91
N LYS A 62 -23.50 -4.04 -11.54
CA LYS A 62 -24.36 -5.18 -11.17
C LYS A 62 -24.07 -5.67 -9.74
N ARG A 63 -22.79 -5.75 -9.37
CA ARG A 63 -22.37 -6.15 -8.02
C ARG A 63 -22.86 -5.18 -6.94
N VAL A 64 -22.89 -3.89 -7.23
CA VAL A 64 -23.33 -2.84 -6.30
C VAL A 64 -24.83 -2.61 -6.36
N GLY A 65 -25.52 -3.10 -7.41
CA GLY A 65 -26.95 -2.90 -7.61
C GLY A 65 -27.31 -1.52 -8.15
N VAL A 66 -26.45 -0.95 -9.00
CA VAL A 66 -26.64 0.38 -9.61
C VAL A 66 -26.61 0.29 -11.14
N THR A 67 -27.08 1.34 -11.82
CA THR A 67 -27.05 1.41 -13.28
C THR A 67 -25.69 1.89 -13.78
N ILE A 68 -25.36 1.58 -15.04
CA ILE A 68 -24.15 2.11 -15.72
C ILE A 68 -24.18 3.65 -15.74
N GLY A 69 -25.35 4.27 -15.95
CA GLY A 69 -25.50 5.72 -15.85
C GLY A 69 -25.16 6.29 -14.47
N ALA A 70 -25.41 5.52 -13.41
CA ALA A 70 -25.01 5.91 -12.06
C ALA A 70 -23.47 5.90 -11.87
N PHE A 71 -22.74 5.05 -12.58
CA PHE A 71 -21.27 5.07 -12.61
C PHE A 71 -20.75 6.32 -13.32
N TYR A 72 -21.19 6.59 -14.54
CA TYR A 72 -20.73 7.74 -15.31
C TYR A 72 -21.18 9.11 -14.74
N GLY A 73 -22.19 9.12 -13.90
CA GLY A 73 -22.53 10.31 -13.11
C GLY A 73 -21.58 10.60 -11.94
N ARG A 74 -20.58 9.73 -11.71
CA ARG A 74 -19.60 9.83 -10.61
C ARG A 74 -18.17 9.83 -11.06
N PHE A 75 -17.88 9.18 -12.17
CA PHE A 75 -16.55 9.02 -12.72
C PHE A 75 -16.55 9.33 -14.21
N GLU A 76 -15.55 10.05 -14.69
CA GLU A 76 -15.38 10.38 -16.12
C GLU A 76 -15.14 9.15 -17.00
N GLY A 77 -14.76 8.02 -16.40
CA GLY A 77 -14.50 6.76 -17.08
C GLY A 77 -13.78 5.76 -16.20
N LYS A 78 -13.44 4.59 -16.77
CA LYS A 78 -12.75 3.51 -16.07
C LYS A 78 -11.37 3.94 -15.55
N ASP A 79 -10.64 4.72 -16.32
CA ASP A 79 -9.31 5.23 -15.95
C ASP A 79 -9.38 6.20 -14.78
N ALA A 80 -10.32 7.16 -14.82
CA ALA A 80 -10.56 8.09 -13.72
C ALA A 80 -10.99 7.36 -12.44
N PHE A 81 -11.88 6.39 -12.57
CA PHE A 81 -12.28 5.50 -11.49
C PHE A 81 -11.10 4.76 -10.87
N PHE A 82 -10.24 4.14 -11.70
CA PHE A 82 -9.08 3.42 -11.21
C PHE A 82 -8.05 4.35 -10.56
N SER A 83 -7.84 5.54 -11.11
CA SER A 83 -6.99 6.58 -10.49
C SER A 83 -7.48 6.98 -9.11
N ALA A 84 -8.79 7.15 -8.93
CA ALA A 84 -9.40 7.42 -7.64
C ALA A 84 -9.19 6.26 -6.65
N LEU A 85 -9.35 5.02 -7.11
CA LEU A 85 -9.11 3.82 -6.30
C LEU A 85 -7.65 3.71 -5.85
N MET A 86 -6.69 3.96 -6.74
CA MET A 86 -5.26 4.00 -6.40
C MET A 86 -4.94 5.10 -5.39
N SER A 87 -5.48 6.30 -5.57
CA SER A 87 -5.28 7.43 -4.67
C SER A 87 -5.83 7.15 -3.27
N LEU A 88 -6.98 6.48 -3.20
CA LEU A 88 -7.57 6.02 -1.94
C LEU A 88 -6.67 4.99 -1.24
N ALA A 89 -6.21 3.98 -1.97
CA ALA A 89 -5.31 2.96 -1.44
C ALA A 89 -4.00 3.58 -0.91
N ALA A 90 -3.43 4.54 -1.66
CA ALA A 90 -2.26 5.31 -1.27
C ALA A 90 -2.49 6.12 0.02
N SER A 91 -3.59 6.84 0.12
CA SER A 91 -3.96 7.60 1.32
C SER A 91 -4.07 6.72 2.56
N LYS A 92 -4.75 5.57 2.44
CA LYS A 92 -4.88 4.59 3.54
C LYS A 92 -3.53 3.98 3.92
N ALA A 93 -2.69 3.66 2.95
CA ALA A 93 -1.35 3.15 3.18
C ALA A 93 -0.50 4.15 3.99
N LEU A 94 -0.49 5.43 3.58
CA LEU A 94 0.23 6.47 4.31
C LEU A 94 -0.33 6.74 5.70
N ALA A 95 -1.65 6.67 5.88
CA ALA A 95 -2.27 6.79 7.19
C ALA A 95 -1.83 5.64 8.14
N ALA A 96 -1.77 4.40 7.63
CA ALA A 96 -1.28 3.25 8.40
C ALA A 96 0.18 3.40 8.80
N VAL A 97 1.05 3.87 7.88
CA VAL A 97 2.47 4.14 8.20
C VAL A 97 2.61 5.24 9.22
N ARG A 98 1.87 6.37 9.07
CA ARG A 98 1.89 7.46 10.07
C ARG A 98 1.46 6.98 11.46
N ALA A 99 0.39 6.21 11.54
CA ALA A 99 -0.08 5.64 12.81
C ALA A 99 0.98 4.73 13.44
N ALA A 100 1.63 3.88 12.64
CA ALA A 100 2.67 2.98 13.12
C ALA A 100 3.93 3.70 13.58
N VAL A 101 4.32 4.79 12.92
CA VAL A 101 5.48 5.61 13.31
C VAL A 101 5.19 6.45 14.56
N ALA A 102 3.93 6.85 14.77
CA ALA A 102 3.52 7.61 15.96
C ALA A 102 3.31 6.73 17.21
N ASP A 103 3.22 5.42 17.06
CA ASP A 103 3.02 4.45 18.14
C ASP A 103 4.36 4.05 18.78
N GLU A 104 4.90 4.95 19.61
CA GLU A 104 6.20 4.78 20.26
C GLU A 104 6.28 3.52 21.13
N ASP A 105 5.20 3.11 21.75
CA ASP A 105 5.14 1.93 22.63
C ASP A 105 5.40 0.63 21.86
N ASN A 106 4.92 0.54 20.61
CA ASN A 106 5.08 -0.64 19.75
C ASN A 106 6.32 -0.59 18.84
N LEU A 107 7.02 0.55 18.76
CA LEU A 107 8.22 0.69 17.94
C LEU A 107 9.45 -0.01 18.53
N GLY A 108 9.44 -0.25 19.85
CA GLY A 108 10.61 -0.73 20.56
C GLY A 108 11.80 0.24 20.54
N THR A 109 12.82 -0.03 21.35
CA THR A 109 13.98 0.85 21.51
C THR A 109 15.13 0.54 20.55
N GLY A 110 15.12 -0.65 19.94
CA GLY A 110 16.21 -1.15 19.09
C GLY A 110 15.96 -0.99 17.60
N LEU A 111 17.05 -0.98 16.80
CA LEU A 111 16.99 -0.93 15.35
C LEU A 111 16.25 -2.15 14.75
N GLU A 112 16.47 -3.33 15.31
CA GLU A 112 15.85 -4.58 14.85
C GLU A 112 14.32 -4.52 14.96
N GLN A 113 13.82 -4.08 16.14
CA GLN A 113 12.37 -3.93 16.38
C GLN A 113 11.76 -2.88 15.46
N ALA A 114 12.44 -1.75 15.24
CA ALA A 114 11.99 -0.73 14.32
C ALA A 114 11.92 -1.24 12.86
N CYS A 115 12.93 -1.99 12.42
CA CYS A 115 12.92 -2.63 11.10
C CYS A 115 11.74 -3.60 10.96
N ARG A 116 11.52 -4.45 11.98
CA ARG A 116 10.40 -5.39 11.99
C ARG A 116 9.06 -4.65 11.86
N ARG A 117 8.87 -3.60 12.66
CA ARG A 117 7.63 -2.84 12.63
C ARG A 117 7.37 -2.17 11.29
N VAL A 118 8.39 -1.56 10.70
CA VAL A 118 8.30 -0.97 9.34
C VAL A 118 7.89 -2.01 8.31
N VAL A 119 8.50 -3.19 8.35
CA VAL A 119 8.20 -4.29 7.42
C VAL A 119 6.80 -4.85 7.65
N GLU A 120 6.37 -5.05 8.90
CA GLU A 120 5.02 -5.53 9.24
C GLU A 120 3.95 -4.62 8.62
N VAL A 121 4.10 -3.31 8.79
CA VAL A 121 3.17 -2.33 8.22
C VAL A 121 3.19 -2.37 6.70
N ALA A 122 4.37 -2.42 6.08
CA ALA A 122 4.49 -2.46 4.63
C ALA A 122 3.85 -3.73 4.03
N VAL A 123 4.10 -4.90 4.63
CA VAL A 123 3.51 -6.18 4.22
C VAL A 123 1.99 -6.16 4.40
N ASP A 124 1.48 -5.67 5.54
CA ASP A 124 0.05 -5.57 5.80
C ASP A 124 -0.65 -4.64 4.81
N VAL A 125 -0.08 -3.47 4.52
CA VAL A 125 -0.58 -2.54 3.50
C VAL A 125 -0.67 -3.23 2.13
N VAL A 126 0.37 -3.96 1.72
CA VAL A 126 0.37 -4.66 0.42
C VAL A 126 -0.65 -5.80 0.41
N ARG A 127 -0.75 -6.60 1.47
CA ARG A 127 -1.76 -7.68 1.61
C ARG A 127 -3.18 -7.16 1.47
N ARG A 128 -3.51 -6.07 2.16
CA ARG A 128 -4.85 -5.45 2.10
C ARG A 128 -5.19 -4.93 0.72
N ASN A 129 -4.19 -4.44 -0.02
CA ASN A 129 -4.36 -3.80 -1.31
C ASN A 129 -3.83 -4.65 -2.49
N VAL A 130 -3.61 -5.97 -2.31
CA VAL A 130 -2.92 -6.83 -3.28
C VAL A 130 -3.50 -6.73 -4.70
N GLY A 131 -4.82 -6.66 -4.84
CA GLY A 131 -5.49 -6.53 -6.14
C GLY A 131 -5.23 -5.18 -6.80
N VAL A 132 -5.30 -4.10 -6.02
CA VAL A 132 -5.02 -2.74 -6.51
C VAL A 132 -3.55 -2.59 -6.89
N VAL A 133 -2.62 -3.09 -6.06
CA VAL A 133 -1.17 -3.05 -6.32
C VAL A 133 -0.83 -3.85 -7.58
N ARG A 134 -1.42 -5.04 -7.75
CA ARG A 134 -1.22 -5.86 -8.95
C ARG A 134 -1.75 -5.17 -10.21
N ALA A 135 -2.99 -4.66 -10.15
CA ALA A 135 -3.60 -3.95 -11.27
C ALA A 135 -2.80 -2.69 -11.65
N ALA A 136 -2.34 -1.94 -10.67
CA ALA A 136 -1.52 -0.76 -10.88
C ALA A 136 -0.17 -1.10 -11.52
N SER A 137 0.51 -2.16 -11.08
CA SER A 137 1.77 -2.62 -11.67
C SER A 137 1.62 -3.08 -13.12
N GLN A 138 0.51 -3.74 -13.45
CA GLN A 138 0.20 -4.14 -14.83
C GLN A 138 -0.11 -2.93 -15.72
N TYR A 139 -0.89 -2.00 -15.20
CA TYR A 139 -1.29 -0.78 -15.89
C TYR A 139 -0.10 0.13 -16.22
N GLU A 140 0.88 0.18 -15.32
CA GLU A 140 2.12 0.93 -15.49
C GLU A 140 2.95 0.45 -16.68
N SER A 141 3.05 -0.84 -16.91
CA SER A 141 3.82 -1.38 -18.02
C SER A 141 3.33 -0.85 -19.38
N ILE A 142 2.06 -0.44 -19.44
CA ILE A 142 1.41 0.13 -20.62
C ILE A 142 1.46 1.67 -20.63
N TYR A 143 1.36 2.28 -19.44
CA TYR A 143 1.30 3.74 -19.26
C TYR A 143 2.28 4.24 -18.18
N PRO A 144 3.59 4.29 -18.50
CA PRO A 144 4.63 4.63 -17.50
C PRO A 144 4.44 6.00 -16.81
N GLU A 145 3.79 6.94 -17.49
CA GLU A 145 3.50 8.28 -16.96
C GLU A 145 2.48 8.25 -15.81
N ARG A 146 1.69 7.19 -15.67
CA ARG A 146 0.67 7.03 -14.63
C ARG A 146 1.15 6.37 -13.34
N TRP A 147 2.41 5.91 -13.32
CA TRP A 147 3.08 5.32 -12.14
C TRP A 147 3.34 6.29 -10.98
N GLY A 148 3.04 7.56 -11.20
CA GLY A 148 3.31 8.61 -10.21
C GLY A 148 2.75 8.33 -8.81
N THR A 149 1.53 7.79 -8.70
CA THR A 149 0.87 7.56 -7.41
C THR A 149 1.58 6.49 -6.59
N ILE A 150 1.95 5.34 -7.17
CA ILE A 150 2.63 4.26 -6.42
C ILE A 150 4.04 4.69 -6.02
N ARG A 151 4.77 5.31 -6.94
CA ARG A 151 6.13 5.82 -6.68
C ARG A 151 6.11 6.89 -5.59
N ALA A 152 5.20 7.86 -5.68
CA ALA A 152 5.03 8.89 -4.66
C ALA A 152 4.66 8.30 -3.29
N THR A 153 3.79 7.29 -3.28
CA THR A 153 3.41 6.58 -2.04
C THR A 153 4.61 5.86 -1.42
N GLY A 154 5.38 5.13 -2.23
CA GLY A 154 6.61 4.48 -1.76
C GLY A 154 7.63 5.47 -1.21
N GLY A 155 7.87 6.59 -1.92
CA GLY A 155 8.74 7.67 -1.45
C GLY A 155 8.27 8.25 -0.12
N ALA A 156 6.99 8.59 -0.01
CA ALA A 156 6.43 9.13 1.23
C ALA A 156 6.50 8.13 2.42
N MET A 157 6.40 6.83 2.16
CA MET A 157 6.63 5.81 3.20
C MET A 157 8.08 5.81 3.69
N VAL A 158 9.05 5.94 2.77
CA VAL A 158 10.48 6.08 3.12
C VAL A 158 10.70 7.32 3.96
N ASP A 159 10.17 8.48 3.53
CA ASP A 159 10.31 9.75 4.24
C ASP A 159 9.76 9.68 5.67
N LEU A 160 8.60 9.04 5.85
CA LEU A 160 7.98 8.85 7.17
C LEU A 160 8.79 7.94 8.09
N ALA A 161 9.39 6.87 7.57
CA ALA A 161 10.13 5.90 8.38
C ALA A 161 11.61 6.28 8.60
N THR A 162 12.19 7.11 7.73
CA THR A 162 13.61 7.48 7.80
C THR A 162 14.04 8.09 9.13
N PRO A 163 13.34 9.09 9.71
CA PRO A 163 13.72 9.67 11.00
C PRO A 163 13.74 8.62 12.12
N LEU A 164 12.75 7.72 12.12
CA LEU A 164 12.63 6.62 13.07
C LEU A 164 13.84 5.68 13.05
N LEU A 165 14.25 5.27 11.84
CA LEU A 165 15.39 4.36 11.65
C LEU A 165 16.71 5.06 11.95
N LEU A 166 16.89 6.30 11.49
CA LEU A 166 18.10 7.10 11.76
C LEU A 166 18.36 7.26 13.25
N ALA A 167 17.33 7.54 14.05
CA ALA A 167 17.46 7.69 15.50
C ALA A 167 18.03 6.43 16.19
N ARG A 168 17.85 5.26 15.57
CA ARG A 168 18.27 3.95 16.09
C ARG A 168 19.59 3.42 15.48
N MET A 169 20.11 4.08 14.44
CA MET A 169 21.38 3.69 13.80
C MET A 169 22.63 4.26 14.51
N GLY A 170 22.45 5.01 15.58
CA GLY A 170 23.56 5.58 16.36
C GLY A 170 24.27 6.75 15.64
N ARG A 171 25.51 7.06 16.01
CA ARG A 171 26.32 8.14 15.42
C ARG A 171 26.89 7.71 14.07
N GLY A 172 27.12 8.68 13.16
CA GLY A 172 27.71 8.46 11.85
C GLY A 172 27.22 9.42 10.78
N ARG A 173 27.67 9.24 9.53
CA ARG A 173 27.32 10.13 8.41
C ARG A 173 25.86 9.94 7.98
N VAL A 174 25.03 10.95 8.22
CA VAL A 174 23.58 10.91 7.95
C VAL A 174 23.29 10.51 6.51
N ALA A 175 23.96 11.15 5.54
CA ALA A 175 23.73 10.87 4.11
C ALA A 175 24.05 9.41 3.69
N ALA A 176 25.00 8.73 4.35
CA ALA A 176 25.29 7.33 4.08
C ALA A 176 24.17 6.44 4.63
N LYS A 177 23.68 6.72 5.84
CA LYS A 177 22.56 6.02 6.46
C LYS A 177 21.26 6.20 5.70
N GLU A 178 20.95 7.41 5.24
CA GLU A 178 19.77 7.68 4.40
C GLU A 178 19.81 6.87 3.11
N ARG A 179 20.96 6.79 2.44
CA ARG A 179 21.11 5.94 1.26
C ARG A 179 20.93 4.45 1.57
N SER A 180 21.46 4.00 2.70
CA SER A 180 21.29 2.61 3.16
C SER A 180 19.83 2.30 3.47
N ILE A 181 19.11 3.21 4.12
CA ILE A 181 17.67 3.11 4.36
C ILE A 181 16.91 3.05 3.03
N GLY A 182 17.17 3.98 2.10
CA GLY A 182 16.54 3.99 0.78
C GLY A 182 16.74 2.67 0.04
N PHE A 183 17.95 2.11 0.07
CA PHE A 183 18.24 0.81 -0.55
C PHE A 183 17.52 -0.36 0.14
N ALA A 184 17.44 -0.36 1.48
CA ALA A 184 16.68 -1.36 2.22
C ALA A 184 15.19 -1.35 1.86
N PHE A 185 14.59 -0.17 1.70
CA PHE A 185 13.22 -0.02 1.20
C PHE A 185 13.08 -0.49 -0.26
N GLN A 186 14.04 -0.17 -1.12
CA GLN A 186 14.04 -0.62 -2.51
C GLN A 186 14.04 -2.16 -2.59
N MET A 187 14.86 -2.84 -1.79
CA MET A 187 14.85 -4.30 -1.70
C MET A 187 13.50 -4.82 -1.21
N MET A 188 12.94 -4.24 -0.16
CA MET A 188 11.65 -4.63 0.40
C MET A 188 10.53 -4.45 -0.63
N PHE A 189 10.40 -3.28 -1.24
CA PHE A 189 9.36 -3.05 -2.25
C PHE A 189 9.52 -3.93 -3.48
N GLY A 190 10.76 -4.14 -3.95
CA GLY A 190 11.02 -5.07 -5.06
C GLY A 190 10.57 -6.49 -4.75
N THR A 191 10.84 -6.99 -3.54
CA THR A 191 10.40 -8.32 -3.09
C THR A 191 8.88 -8.40 -2.99
N LEU A 192 8.22 -7.39 -2.38
CA LEU A 192 6.76 -7.35 -2.25
C LEU A 192 6.07 -7.27 -3.61
N LEU A 193 6.55 -6.42 -4.53
CA LEU A 193 6.00 -6.33 -5.89
C LEU A 193 6.19 -7.64 -6.66
N ASN A 194 7.34 -8.28 -6.54
CA ASN A 194 7.57 -9.61 -7.12
C ASN A 194 6.58 -10.64 -6.56
N ALA A 195 6.34 -10.64 -5.24
CA ALA A 195 5.40 -11.55 -4.60
C ALA A 195 3.94 -11.32 -5.06
N VAL A 196 3.57 -10.06 -5.29
CA VAL A 196 2.23 -9.70 -5.81
C VAL A 196 2.04 -10.16 -7.26
N GLN A 197 3.06 -10.00 -8.11
CA GLN A 197 2.98 -10.28 -9.55
C GLN A 197 3.11 -11.77 -9.88
N HIS A 198 4.02 -12.47 -9.23
CA HIS A 198 4.48 -13.80 -9.66
C HIS A 198 4.09 -14.94 -8.73
N LYS A 199 3.53 -14.66 -7.54
CA LYS A 199 3.18 -15.66 -6.53
C LYS A 199 4.30 -16.70 -6.34
N PRO A 200 5.50 -16.29 -5.90
CA PRO A 200 6.67 -17.16 -5.83
C PRO A 200 6.39 -18.37 -4.93
N LYS A 201 6.96 -19.53 -5.27
CA LYS A 201 6.75 -20.78 -4.52
C LYS A 201 7.50 -20.85 -3.20
N LEU A 202 8.56 -20.03 -3.02
CA LEU A 202 9.45 -20.15 -1.86
C LEU A 202 8.91 -19.38 -0.64
N VAL A 203 8.58 -18.11 -0.81
CA VAL A 203 8.00 -17.28 0.24
C VAL A 203 6.89 -16.45 -0.39
N SER A 204 5.65 -16.77 -0.07
CA SER A 204 4.50 -16.04 -0.59
C SER A 204 4.19 -14.82 0.27
N LEU A 205 3.42 -13.87 -0.31
CA LEU A 205 3.03 -12.66 0.40
C LEU A 205 2.25 -12.96 1.69
N ASP A 206 1.47 -14.04 1.71
CA ASP A 206 0.57 -14.38 2.84
C ASP A 206 1.28 -15.15 3.96
N GLU A 207 2.49 -15.65 3.73
CA GLU A 207 3.23 -16.39 4.74
C GLU A 207 3.85 -15.46 5.80
N PRO A 208 3.81 -15.83 7.09
CA PRO A 208 4.49 -15.07 8.16
C PRO A 208 5.97 -14.87 7.89
N GLU A 209 6.62 -15.86 7.24
CA GLU A 209 8.03 -15.83 6.88
C GLU A 209 8.41 -14.62 6.01
N MET A 210 7.48 -14.05 5.22
CA MET A 210 7.72 -12.82 4.44
C MET A 210 8.17 -11.67 5.34
N VAL A 211 7.48 -11.47 6.46
CA VAL A 211 7.83 -10.43 7.45
C VAL A 211 9.19 -10.73 8.07
N ASP A 212 9.42 -11.96 8.52
CA ASP A 212 10.65 -12.35 9.21
C ASP A 212 11.88 -12.17 8.32
N ARG A 213 11.80 -12.62 7.06
CA ARG A 213 12.91 -12.51 6.09
C ARG A 213 13.20 -11.06 5.71
N LEU A 214 12.18 -10.27 5.43
CA LEU A 214 12.36 -8.87 5.06
C LEU A 214 12.87 -8.04 6.24
N ALA A 215 12.35 -8.26 7.45
CA ALA A 215 12.80 -7.57 8.66
C ALA A 215 14.26 -7.87 8.97
N LEU A 216 14.67 -9.14 8.87
CA LEU A 216 16.05 -9.54 9.05
C LEU A 216 16.96 -8.91 7.98
N ALA A 217 16.58 -8.95 6.71
CA ALA A 217 17.36 -8.37 5.62
C ALA A 217 17.55 -6.86 5.80
N MET A 218 16.47 -6.12 6.12
CA MET A 218 16.51 -4.68 6.41
C MET A 218 17.43 -4.41 7.61
N PHE A 219 17.26 -5.13 8.71
CA PHE A 219 18.07 -4.96 9.91
C PHE A 219 19.56 -5.17 9.64
N LEU A 220 19.94 -6.26 8.99
CA LEU A 220 21.34 -6.59 8.68
C LEU A 220 21.98 -5.52 7.78
N GLN A 221 21.26 -5.05 6.77
CA GLN A 221 21.69 -3.97 5.88
C GLN A 221 21.98 -2.67 6.67
N LEU A 222 21.04 -2.26 7.52
CA LEU A 222 21.18 -1.03 8.31
C LEU A 222 22.21 -1.18 9.44
N GLN A 223 22.30 -2.35 10.05
CA GLN A 223 23.31 -2.63 11.08
C GLN A 223 24.74 -2.59 10.51
N HIS A 224 24.92 -3.11 9.29
CA HIS A 224 26.22 -3.04 8.60
C HIS A 224 26.68 -1.60 8.43
N GLU A 225 25.82 -0.71 7.92
CA GLU A 225 26.11 0.71 7.73
C GLU A 225 26.38 1.40 9.07
N ALA A 226 25.59 1.10 10.11
CA ALA A 226 25.77 1.67 11.44
C ALA A 226 27.11 1.29 12.10
N ARG A 227 27.68 0.12 11.73
CA ARG A 227 28.99 -0.34 12.21
C ARG A 227 30.16 0.20 11.40
N ALA A 228 30.02 0.32 10.09
CA ALA A 228 31.05 0.81 9.17
C ALA A 228 31.45 2.26 9.49
N ASP A 229 30.56 3.02 10.07
CA ASP A 229 30.76 4.44 10.44
C ASP A 229 31.36 4.63 11.88
N ARG A 230 31.67 3.54 12.61
CA ARG A 230 32.39 3.64 13.87
C ARG A 230 33.89 3.83 13.58
N PRO A 231 34.52 4.90 14.10
CA PRO A 231 35.97 5.03 13.97
C PRO A 231 36.64 3.79 14.57
N ALA A 232 37.61 3.24 13.85
CA ALA A 232 38.47 2.19 14.37
C ALA A 232 39.12 2.73 15.67
N LYS A 233 38.96 1.98 16.77
CA LYS A 233 39.58 2.33 18.04
C LYS A 233 41.07 2.04 17.97
#